data_a37148a77ae01907c05dd67b1e971fe8
#
_entry.id   a37148a77ae01907c05dd67b1e971fe8
#
_cell.length_a   1.000
_cell.length_b   1.000
_cell.length_c   1.000
_cell.angle_alpha   90.00
_cell.angle_beta   90.00
_cell.angle_gamma   90.00
#
_symmetry.space_group_name_H-M   'P 1'
#
loop_
_entity.id
_entity.type
_entity.pdbx_description
1 polymer ?
#
loop_
_entity_poly.entity_id
_entity_poly.type
_entity_poly.pdbx_seq_one_letter_code
_entity_poly.pdbx_strand_id
1 'polypeptide(L)'
;MSEIDVGEKALASYVALRIDDWNISQGCVAWVGSRQSTCAKPPAGYSLLCARHRNVALKREQKARIKQKEQADRTKAYRVDNLPKWRAERELIEAQMEHYGSPATNDRAAFGGQAHPSIRRKQLQSLSDTNVRRMADLSKRWQRLTELIGDHK
;
A
#
# COMPACT_ATOMS: atom_id res chain seq x y z
N MET A 1 8.85 1.39 -39.70
CA MET A 1 8.20 1.94 -38.47
C MET A 1 9.33 2.24 -37.50
N SER A 2 9.73 3.52 -37.32
CA SER A 2 10.77 3.90 -36.37
C SER A 2 10.27 3.59 -34.96
N GLU A 3 11.06 2.79 -34.21
CA GLU A 3 10.83 2.56 -32.80
C GLU A 3 10.85 3.90 -32.08
N ILE A 4 9.68 4.31 -31.60
CA ILE A 4 9.57 5.50 -30.75
C ILE A 4 10.19 5.13 -29.41
N ASP A 5 11.21 5.88 -29.01
CA ASP A 5 11.91 5.67 -27.75
C ASP A 5 10.92 5.57 -26.59
N VAL A 6 11.10 4.55 -25.75
CA VAL A 6 10.28 4.29 -24.57
C VAL A 6 10.20 5.53 -23.65
N GLY A 7 11.28 6.32 -23.61
CA GLY A 7 11.32 7.59 -22.87
C GLY A 7 10.36 8.66 -23.42
N GLU A 8 10.17 8.74 -24.72
CA GLU A 8 9.25 9.70 -25.34
C GLU A 8 7.78 9.30 -25.11
N LYS A 9 7.47 7.99 -25.09
CA LYS A 9 6.14 7.51 -24.72
C LYS A 9 5.81 7.80 -23.25
N ALA A 10 6.77 7.58 -22.36
CA ALA A 10 6.62 7.92 -20.94
C ALA A 10 6.43 9.43 -20.76
N LEU A 11 7.20 10.26 -21.48
CA LEU A 11 7.07 11.70 -21.42
C LEU A 11 5.71 12.18 -21.94
N ALA A 12 5.19 11.55 -22.98
CA ALA A 12 3.87 11.86 -23.55
C ALA A 12 2.73 11.59 -22.52
N SER A 13 2.90 10.67 -21.57
CA SER A 13 1.89 10.40 -20.53
C SER A 13 1.61 11.59 -19.62
N TYR A 14 2.53 12.56 -19.53
CA TYR A 14 2.35 13.79 -18.75
C TYR A 14 1.56 14.90 -19.49
N VAL A 15 1.17 14.64 -20.71
CA VAL A 15 0.37 15.59 -21.52
C VAL A 15 -0.93 14.88 -21.90
N ALA A 16 -2.05 15.63 -21.91
CA ALA A 16 -3.30 15.06 -22.37
C ALA A 16 -3.17 14.64 -23.84
N LEU A 17 -3.39 13.36 -24.13
CA LEU A 17 -3.33 12.76 -25.45
C LEU A 17 -4.70 12.21 -25.82
N ARG A 18 -5.03 12.28 -27.11
CA ARG A 18 -6.11 11.47 -27.68
C ARG A 18 -5.46 10.35 -28.46
N ILE A 19 -5.48 9.16 -27.90
CA ILE A 19 -4.73 7.98 -28.41
C ILE A 19 -5.36 7.44 -29.71
N ASP A 20 -6.67 7.61 -29.87
CA ASP A 20 -7.45 7.02 -30.96
C ASP A 20 -7.19 7.68 -32.34
N ASP A 21 -6.68 8.92 -32.36
CA ASP A 21 -6.41 9.69 -33.59
C ASP A 21 -4.91 9.79 -33.90
N TRP A 22 -4.12 8.83 -33.47
CA TRP A 22 -2.67 8.91 -33.48
C TRP A 22 -2.04 8.68 -34.85
N ASN A 23 -1.90 9.73 -35.61
CA ASN A 23 -1.13 9.72 -36.85
C ASN A 23 0.13 10.58 -36.68
N ILE A 24 1.29 9.95 -36.57
CA ILE A 24 2.61 10.60 -36.39
C ILE A 24 2.89 11.61 -37.53
N SER A 25 2.30 11.43 -38.70
CA SER A 25 2.41 12.33 -39.83
C SER A 25 1.69 13.67 -39.65
N GLN A 26 0.79 13.76 -38.67
CA GLN A 26 -0.04 14.96 -38.44
C GLN A 26 0.57 15.97 -37.45
N GLY A 27 1.76 15.69 -36.90
CA GLY A 27 2.46 16.58 -35.97
C GLY A 27 2.26 16.26 -34.52
N CYS A 28 2.35 17.26 -33.64
CA CYS A 28 2.29 17.10 -32.19
C CYS A 28 0.94 16.55 -31.73
N VAL A 29 0.97 15.42 -31.03
CA VAL A 29 -0.22 14.68 -30.57
C VAL A 29 -0.84 15.20 -29.28
N ALA A 30 -0.31 16.27 -28.68
CA ALA A 30 -0.86 16.85 -27.47
C ALA A 30 -2.26 17.42 -27.71
N TRP A 31 -3.21 17.03 -26.88
CA TRP A 31 -4.57 17.55 -26.92
C TRP A 31 -4.66 18.97 -26.37
N VAL A 32 -5.27 19.87 -27.12
CA VAL A 32 -5.49 21.26 -26.73
C VAL A 32 -6.98 21.47 -26.47
N GLY A 33 -7.39 21.45 -25.21
CA GLY A 33 -8.79 21.52 -24.80
C GLY A 33 -9.53 22.74 -25.31
N SER A 34 -8.86 23.92 -25.41
CA SER A 34 -9.45 25.13 -25.94
C SER A 34 -9.81 25.07 -27.43
N ARG A 35 -9.21 24.15 -28.18
CA ARG A 35 -9.46 23.97 -29.63
C ARG A 35 -10.20 22.67 -29.91
N GLN A 36 -10.39 21.81 -28.89
CA GLN A 36 -10.92 20.45 -29.03
C GLN A 36 -10.25 19.64 -30.14
N SER A 37 -8.95 19.84 -30.31
CA SER A 37 -8.14 19.21 -31.37
C SER A 37 -6.71 18.94 -30.86
N THR A 38 -5.96 18.14 -31.60
CA THR A 38 -4.51 17.98 -31.39
C THR A 38 -3.77 19.27 -31.72
N CYS A 39 -2.57 19.44 -31.19
CA CYS A 39 -1.77 20.65 -31.39
C CYS A 39 -1.33 20.83 -32.83
N ALA A 40 -1.12 19.77 -33.59
CA ALA A 40 -0.72 19.72 -35.01
C ALA A 40 0.56 20.52 -35.37
N LYS A 41 1.28 21.11 -34.39
CA LYS A 41 2.57 21.78 -34.66
C LYS A 41 3.64 20.74 -35.00
N PRO A 42 4.68 21.09 -35.76
CA PRO A 42 5.74 20.18 -36.07
C PRO A 42 6.37 19.62 -34.78
N PRO A 43 6.62 18.29 -34.71
CA PRO A 43 7.22 17.67 -33.56
C PRO A 43 8.70 18.12 -33.42
N ALA A 44 9.22 18.05 -32.20
CA ALA A 44 10.64 18.36 -31.92
C ALA A 44 11.50 17.12 -32.20
N GLY A 45 12.16 17.08 -33.34
CA GLY A 45 12.98 15.92 -33.74
C GLY A 45 12.12 14.66 -33.93
N TYR A 46 12.55 13.55 -33.32
CA TYR A 46 11.79 12.28 -33.30
C TYR A 46 10.73 12.21 -32.20
N SER A 47 10.44 13.32 -31.52
CA SER A 47 9.47 13.38 -30.44
C SER A 47 8.04 13.37 -30.96
N LEU A 48 7.13 12.83 -30.16
CA LEU A 48 5.68 12.88 -30.40
C LEU A 48 5.08 14.27 -30.11
N LEU A 49 5.85 15.11 -29.44
CA LEU A 49 5.44 16.41 -28.93
C LEU A 49 6.23 17.54 -29.64
N CYS A 50 5.59 18.66 -29.87
CA CYS A 50 6.33 19.87 -30.25
C CYS A 50 7.16 20.38 -29.06
N ALA A 51 8.15 21.22 -29.32
CA ALA A 51 9.07 21.75 -28.31
C ALA A 51 8.36 22.32 -27.07
N ARG A 52 7.24 23.05 -27.29
CA ARG A 52 6.45 23.59 -26.18
C ARG A 52 5.83 22.51 -25.29
N HIS A 53 5.17 21.53 -25.88
CA HIS A 53 4.50 20.47 -25.12
C HIS A 53 5.51 19.49 -24.49
N ARG A 54 6.64 19.26 -25.15
CA ARG A 54 7.75 18.51 -24.59
C ARG A 54 8.30 19.18 -23.32
N ASN A 55 8.52 20.49 -23.35
CA ASN A 55 8.97 21.23 -22.17
C ASN A 55 7.93 21.22 -21.03
N VAL A 56 6.64 21.25 -21.35
CA VAL A 56 5.56 21.10 -20.35
C VAL A 56 5.58 19.71 -19.75
N ALA A 57 5.73 18.68 -20.57
CA ALA A 57 5.81 17.29 -20.11
C ALA A 57 7.01 17.07 -19.19
N LEU A 58 8.19 17.54 -19.57
CA LEU A 58 9.41 17.45 -18.75
C LEU A 58 9.25 18.14 -17.38
N LYS A 59 8.68 19.34 -17.36
CA LYS A 59 8.40 20.03 -16.08
C LYS A 59 7.41 19.26 -15.20
N ARG A 60 6.37 18.66 -15.79
CA ARG A 60 5.40 17.85 -15.06
C ARG A 60 6.00 16.56 -14.54
N GLU A 61 6.80 15.88 -15.35
CA GLU A 61 7.55 14.71 -14.95
C GLU A 61 8.47 15.01 -13.76
N GLN A 62 9.28 16.08 -13.86
CA GLN A 62 10.17 16.49 -12.79
C GLN A 62 9.40 16.78 -11.49
N LYS A 63 8.27 17.50 -11.59
CA LYS A 63 7.40 17.79 -10.44
C LYS A 63 6.81 16.50 -9.84
N ALA A 64 6.39 15.54 -10.68
CA ALA A 64 5.89 14.25 -10.23
C ALA A 64 6.96 13.43 -9.51
N ARG A 65 8.20 13.39 -10.04
CA ARG A 65 9.34 12.72 -9.40
C ARG A 65 9.67 13.34 -8.03
N ILE A 66 9.69 14.67 -7.92
CA ILE A 66 9.91 15.36 -6.64
C ILE A 66 8.82 14.97 -5.65
N LYS A 67 7.54 15.05 -6.04
CA LYS A 67 6.41 14.67 -5.19
C LYS A 67 6.48 13.21 -4.74
N GLN A 68 6.85 12.32 -5.64
CA GLN A 68 7.01 10.90 -5.33
C GLN A 68 8.14 10.67 -4.31
N LYS A 69 9.27 11.37 -4.49
CA LYS A 69 10.39 11.32 -3.54
C LYS A 69 9.97 11.83 -2.15
N GLU A 70 9.34 13.00 -2.10
CA GLU A 70 8.85 13.57 -0.83
C GLU A 70 7.86 12.62 -0.12
N GLN A 71 6.99 11.97 -0.88
CA GLN A 71 6.04 10.98 -0.33
C GLN A 71 6.76 9.75 0.20
N ALA A 72 7.77 9.24 -0.52
CA ALA A 72 8.59 8.12 -0.06
C ALA A 72 9.37 8.48 1.21
N ASP A 73 9.95 9.69 1.27
CA ASP A 73 10.70 10.17 2.44
C ASP A 73 9.76 10.31 3.67
N ARG A 74 8.55 10.86 3.48
CA ARG A 74 7.53 10.94 4.55
C ARG A 74 7.10 9.55 5.04
N THR A 75 6.89 8.60 4.13
CA THR A 75 6.53 7.22 4.49
C THR A 75 7.66 6.56 5.27
N LYS A 76 8.91 6.78 4.85
CA LYS A 76 10.10 6.27 5.54
C LYS A 76 10.23 6.86 6.94
N ALA A 77 10.09 8.18 7.08
CA ALA A 77 10.13 8.86 8.38
C ALA A 77 9.04 8.33 9.32
N TYR A 78 7.79 8.25 8.84
CA TYR A 78 6.68 7.69 9.60
C TYR A 78 6.96 6.26 10.10
N ARG A 79 7.57 5.42 9.24
CA ARG A 79 7.95 4.06 9.60
C ARG A 79 9.01 4.05 10.70
N VAL A 80 10.05 4.86 10.58
CA VAL A 80 11.13 4.96 11.57
C VAL A 80 10.58 5.40 12.93
N ASP A 81 9.72 6.42 12.97
CA ASP A 81 9.13 6.96 14.19
C ASP A 81 8.20 5.97 14.90
N ASN A 82 7.52 5.11 14.15
CA ASN A 82 6.57 4.15 14.72
C ASN A 82 7.18 2.76 14.97
N LEU A 83 8.34 2.46 14.40
CA LEU A 83 8.99 1.15 14.55
C LEU A 83 9.14 0.69 16.02
N PRO A 84 9.62 1.51 16.98
CA PRO A 84 9.73 1.10 18.37
C PRO A 84 8.37 0.80 19.00
N LYS A 85 7.33 1.57 18.67
CA LYS A 85 5.96 1.34 19.15
C LYS A 85 5.40 0.01 18.64
N TRP A 86 5.59 -0.28 17.35
CA TRP A 86 5.13 -1.53 16.76
C TRP A 86 5.85 -2.75 17.33
N ARG A 87 7.15 -2.63 17.63
CA ARG A 87 7.92 -3.69 18.30
C ARG A 87 7.39 -3.96 19.72
N ALA A 88 7.19 -2.91 20.51
CA ALA A 88 6.64 -3.05 21.85
C ALA A 88 5.21 -3.63 21.84
N GLU A 89 4.37 -3.22 20.89
CA GLU A 89 3.02 -3.77 20.72
C GLU A 89 3.08 -5.26 20.33
N ARG A 90 4.01 -5.65 19.44
CA ARG A 90 4.20 -7.05 19.06
C ARG A 90 4.60 -7.93 20.25
N GLU A 91 5.56 -7.46 21.06
CA GLU A 91 5.99 -8.17 22.28
C GLU A 91 4.84 -8.34 23.27
N LEU A 92 4.00 -7.30 23.44
CA LEU A 92 2.81 -7.39 24.29
C LEU A 92 1.82 -8.43 23.76
N ILE A 93 1.60 -8.50 22.46
CA ILE A 93 0.71 -9.47 21.82
C ILE A 93 1.27 -10.88 22.01
N GLU A 94 2.58 -11.09 21.85
CA GLU A 94 3.25 -12.38 22.08
C GLU A 94 3.04 -12.85 23.52
N ALA A 95 3.22 -11.99 24.51
CA ALA A 95 2.95 -12.31 25.91
C ALA A 95 1.47 -12.63 26.17
N GLN A 96 0.54 -11.93 25.52
CA GLN A 96 -0.89 -12.24 25.62
C GLN A 96 -1.24 -13.59 24.97
N MET A 97 -0.63 -13.91 23.82
CA MET A 97 -0.84 -15.19 23.15
C MET A 97 -0.32 -16.34 24.00
N GLU A 98 0.85 -16.19 24.63
CA GLU A 98 1.40 -17.17 25.57
C GLU A 98 0.47 -17.37 26.77
N HIS A 99 -0.04 -16.28 27.35
CA HIS A 99 -0.98 -16.35 28.46
C HIS A 99 -2.26 -17.09 28.10
N TYR A 100 -2.91 -16.78 26.99
CA TYR A 100 -4.15 -17.45 26.56
C TYR A 100 -3.92 -18.86 26.01
N GLY A 101 -2.75 -19.17 25.52
CA GLY A 101 -2.35 -20.50 25.07
C GLY A 101 -1.96 -21.45 26.21
N SER A 102 -1.76 -20.91 27.42
CA SER A 102 -1.37 -21.73 28.58
C SER A 102 -2.55 -22.53 29.13
N PRO A 103 -2.38 -23.87 29.32
CA PRO A 103 -3.40 -24.71 29.94
C PRO A 103 -3.81 -24.23 31.34
N ALA A 104 -2.86 -23.73 32.13
CA ALA A 104 -3.08 -23.27 33.49
C ALA A 104 -4.07 -22.11 33.60
N THR A 105 -4.20 -21.27 32.57
CA THR A 105 -5.15 -20.16 32.54
C THR A 105 -6.59 -20.66 32.36
N ASN A 106 -6.77 -21.68 31.55
CA ASN A 106 -8.06 -22.34 31.35
C ASN A 106 -8.55 -23.06 32.60
N ASP A 107 -7.64 -23.74 33.32
CA ASP A 107 -7.96 -24.50 34.51
C ASP A 107 -8.34 -23.61 35.71
N ARG A 108 -7.61 -22.52 35.97
CA ARG A 108 -7.94 -21.58 37.06
C ARG A 108 -9.28 -20.91 36.90
N ALA A 109 -9.67 -20.50 35.71
CA ALA A 109 -10.95 -19.89 35.43
C ALA A 109 -12.14 -20.86 35.64
N ALA A 110 -11.88 -22.17 35.52
CA ALA A 110 -12.90 -23.22 35.67
C ALA A 110 -13.12 -23.68 37.11
N PHE A 111 -12.19 -23.39 38.03
CA PHE A 111 -12.18 -23.97 39.40
C PHE A 111 -12.79 -23.09 40.50
N GLY A 112 -13.32 -21.93 40.19
CA GLY A 112 -13.94 -21.02 41.16
C GLY A 112 -15.36 -21.36 41.55
N GLY A 113 -15.66 -22.56 42.06
CA GLY A 113 -16.96 -22.85 42.64
C GLY A 113 -17.38 -24.34 42.58
N GLN A 114 -18.26 -24.75 43.49
CA GLN A 114 -18.86 -26.10 43.59
C GLN A 114 -19.95 -26.29 42.50
N ALA A 115 -19.64 -26.05 41.24
CA ALA A 115 -20.62 -26.18 40.15
C ALA A 115 -20.79 -27.66 39.74
N HIS A 116 -22.03 -28.04 39.42
CA HIS A 116 -22.34 -29.37 38.89
C HIS A 116 -21.49 -29.72 37.66
N PRO A 117 -21.05 -30.95 37.44
CA PRO A 117 -20.14 -31.35 36.36
C PRO A 117 -20.61 -30.93 34.94
N SER A 118 -21.91 -30.92 34.69
CA SER A 118 -22.47 -30.50 33.41
C SER A 118 -22.34 -28.98 33.16
N ILE A 119 -22.48 -28.19 34.22
CA ILE A 119 -22.33 -26.72 34.17
C ILE A 119 -20.83 -26.41 33.95
N ARG A 120 -19.97 -27.11 34.65
CA ARG A 120 -18.51 -26.99 34.53
C ARG A 120 -18.02 -27.28 33.11
N ARG A 121 -18.54 -28.33 32.48
CA ARG A 121 -18.20 -28.67 31.08
C ARG A 121 -18.60 -27.58 30.10
N LYS A 122 -19.82 -27.01 30.25
CA LYS A 122 -20.31 -25.88 29.40
C LYS A 122 -19.47 -24.64 29.62
N GLN A 123 -19.08 -24.33 30.84
CA GLN A 123 -18.24 -23.17 31.15
C GLN A 123 -16.83 -23.33 30.55
N LEU A 124 -16.21 -24.50 30.66
CA LEU A 124 -14.93 -24.80 30.05
C LEU A 124 -14.97 -24.68 28.53
N GLN A 125 -16.04 -25.17 27.90
CA GLN A 125 -16.20 -25.09 26.46
C GLN A 125 -16.37 -23.62 26.01
N SER A 126 -17.18 -22.83 26.71
CA SER A 126 -17.37 -21.41 26.43
C SER A 126 -16.09 -20.58 26.60
N LEU A 127 -15.28 -20.90 27.63
CA LEU A 127 -13.98 -20.26 27.85
C LEU A 127 -12.98 -20.65 26.74
N SER A 128 -12.95 -21.91 26.36
CA SER A 128 -12.12 -22.40 25.25
C SER A 128 -12.47 -21.68 23.95
N ASP A 129 -13.74 -21.60 23.59
CA ASP A 129 -14.21 -20.91 22.38
C ASP A 129 -13.86 -19.42 22.39
N THR A 130 -13.97 -18.78 23.56
CA THR A 130 -13.60 -17.37 23.74
C THR A 130 -12.09 -17.16 23.56
N ASN A 131 -11.28 -18.05 24.16
CA ASN A 131 -9.83 -17.96 24.03
C ASN A 131 -9.35 -18.25 22.61
N VAL A 132 -9.97 -19.20 21.90
CA VAL A 132 -9.68 -19.46 20.49
C VAL A 132 -9.95 -18.22 19.63
N ARG A 133 -11.07 -17.52 19.84
CA ARG A 133 -11.38 -16.27 19.12
C ARG A 133 -10.35 -15.19 19.44
N ARG A 134 -10.00 -14.99 20.71
CA ARG A 134 -8.98 -14.01 21.13
C ARG A 134 -7.62 -14.32 20.50
N MET A 135 -7.22 -15.59 20.51
CA MET A 135 -5.98 -16.02 19.86
C MET A 135 -5.97 -15.75 18.37
N ALA A 136 -7.08 -15.98 17.67
CA ALA A 136 -7.19 -15.68 16.25
C ALA A 136 -7.06 -14.16 15.96
N ASP A 137 -7.66 -13.32 16.80
CA ASP A 137 -7.56 -11.87 16.64
C ASP A 137 -6.14 -11.35 16.97
N LEU A 138 -5.52 -11.86 18.02
CA LEU A 138 -4.12 -11.54 18.36
C LEU A 138 -3.16 -11.98 17.26
N SER A 139 -3.36 -13.16 16.68
CA SER A 139 -2.55 -13.67 15.57
C SER A 139 -2.63 -12.76 14.33
N LYS A 140 -3.83 -12.28 13.95
CA LYS A 140 -4.00 -11.33 12.85
C LYS A 140 -3.27 -10.01 13.13
N ARG A 141 -3.38 -9.47 14.35
CA ARG A 141 -2.68 -8.24 14.75
C ARG A 141 -1.16 -8.44 14.73
N TRP A 142 -0.68 -9.56 15.22
CA TRP A 142 0.74 -9.93 15.20
C TRP A 142 1.29 -10.01 13.77
N GLN A 143 0.59 -10.68 12.87
CA GLN A 143 0.96 -10.75 11.45
C GLN A 143 1.07 -9.37 10.82
N ARG A 144 0.07 -8.52 11.05
CA ARG A 144 0.07 -7.15 10.52
C ARG A 144 1.26 -6.33 11.04
N LEU A 145 1.59 -6.44 12.33
CA LEU A 145 2.75 -5.76 12.91
C LEU A 145 4.07 -6.28 12.33
N THR A 146 4.18 -7.60 12.14
CA THR A 146 5.35 -8.23 11.53
C THR A 146 5.57 -7.72 10.09
N GLU A 147 4.51 -7.56 9.30
CA GLU A 147 4.58 -6.96 7.97
C GLU A 147 5.03 -5.48 8.02
N LEU A 148 4.49 -4.69 8.97
CA LEU A 148 4.85 -3.27 9.13
C LEU A 148 6.31 -3.11 9.58
N ILE A 149 6.80 -3.96 10.45
CA ILE A 149 8.19 -3.98 10.92
C ILE A 149 9.12 -4.44 9.79
N GLY A 150 8.65 -5.30 8.90
CA GLY A 150 9.42 -5.84 7.78
C GLY A 150 10.31 -7.02 8.16
N ASP A 151 10.02 -7.68 9.27
CA ASP A 151 10.66 -8.92 9.67
C ASP A 151 10.09 -10.09 8.83
N HIS A 152 10.42 -10.10 7.55
CA HIS A 152 10.18 -11.26 6.72
C HIS A 152 11.29 -12.29 7.04
N LYS A 153 10.88 -13.40 7.65
CA LYS A 153 11.73 -14.60 7.72
C LYS A 153 11.74 -15.31 6.39
#